data_f64f7356bcb3141bad83bba3d1df743b
#
_entry.id   f64f7356bcb3141bad83bba3d1df743b
#
_cell.length_a   1.000
_cell.length_b   1.000
_cell.length_c   1.000
_cell.angle_alpha   90.00
_cell.angle_beta   90.00
_cell.angle_gamma   90.00
#
_symmetry.space_group_name_H-M   'P 1'
#
loop_
_entity.id
_entity.type
_entity.pdbx_description
1 polymer ?
#
loop_
_entity_poly.entity_id
_entity_poly.type
_entity_poly.pdbx_seq_one_letter_code
_entity_poly.pdbx_strand_id
1 'polypeptide(L)'
;MFGKVGDSLRTYSLLKGKPVFEIKSGSKIGEVCDLAISDDGRVKGLLIKKGVIFKKTWIIYVENVNSFGVDGVMIEDRKQLEPLIKTFDNYTFETGQPLLGKALMTKEGQRLGVLEDVYFLEEVGTIIGYECSDGFFSDIIEGKRVVKTDKPPAIGKDAIIVDVK
;
A
#
# COMPACT_ATOMS: atom_id res chain seq x y z
N MET A 1 -13.04 -6.01 -18.73
CA MET A 1 -12.93 -5.13 -18.13
C MET A 1 -12.86 -5.27 -16.81
N PHE A 2 -12.61 -4.52 -16.17
CA PHE A 2 -12.53 -4.75 -15.04
C PHE A 2 -13.47 -4.21 -14.44
N GLY A 3 -13.93 -3.58 -14.08
CA GLY A 3 -14.95 -3.05 -13.53
C GLY A 3 -15.66 -3.82 -12.53
N LYS A 4 -15.45 -4.94 -12.42
CA LYS A 4 -16.11 -5.68 -11.53
C LYS A 4 -15.55 -5.52 -10.22
N VAL A 5 -16.31 -5.74 -9.22
CA VAL A 5 -15.87 -5.57 -7.95
C VAL A 5 -14.68 -6.32 -7.61
N GLY A 6 -14.61 -7.51 -7.93
CA GLY A 6 -13.48 -8.33 -7.60
C GLY A 6 -12.24 -7.90 -8.29
N ASP A 7 -12.40 -7.02 -9.26
CA ASP A 7 -11.27 -6.60 -10.00
C ASP A 7 -10.71 -5.33 -9.51
N SER A 8 -11.15 -4.84 -8.42
CA SER A 8 -10.71 -3.54 -7.94
C SER A 8 -9.31 -3.63 -7.38
N LEU A 9 -8.37 -3.16 -8.16
CA LEU A 9 -6.98 -3.08 -7.76
C LEU A 9 -6.66 -1.66 -7.36
N ARG A 10 -5.81 -1.53 -6.37
CA ARG A 10 -5.35 -0.22 -5.93
C ARG A 10 -3.84 -0.20 -5.86
N THR A 11 -3.27 0.95 -6.11
CA THR A 11 -1.84 1.15 -5.95
C THR A 11 -1.61 2.21 -4.90
N TYR A 12 -0.46 2.18 -4.27
CA TYR A 12 -0.14 3.17 -3.26
C TYR A 12 -0.03 4.55 -3.88
N SER A 13 0.59 4.65 -5.05
CA SER A 13 0.79 5.96 -5.66
C SER A 13 -0.52 6.68 -5.96
N LEU A 14 -1.58 5.94 -6.27
CA LEU A 14 -2.88 6.54 -6.51
C LEU A 14 -3.60 6.87 -5.21
N LEU A 15 -3.30 6.17 -4.13
CA LEU A 15 -3.96 6.42 -2.85
C LEU A 15 -3.31 7.53 -2.04
N LYS A 16 -2.00 7.69 -2.19
CA LYS A 16 -1.28 8.67 -1.38
C LYS A 16 -1.85 10.07 -1.59
N GLY A 17 -2.16 10.72 -0.50
CA GLY A 17 -2.70 12.08 -0.52
C GLY A 17 -4.21 12.16 -0.69
N LYS A 18 -4.90 11.04 -0.95
CA LYS A 18 -6.34 11.12 -1.09
C LYS A 18 -7.00 11.46 0.21
N PRO A 19 -8.04 12.29 0.18
CA PRO A 19 -8.78 12.61 1.38
C PRO A 19 -9.61 11.42 1.85
N VAL A 20 -9.80 11.33 3.15
CA VAL A 20 -10.64 10.30 3.76
C VAL A 20 -11.87 10.99 4.32
N PHE A 21 -13.03 10.51 3.90
CA PHE A 21 -14.30 11.10 4.33
C PHE A 21 -15.10 10.11 5.18
N GLU A 22 -15.77 10.66 6.17
CA GLU A 22 -16.69 9.88 6.99
C GLU A 22 -18.07 9.97 6.36
N ILE A 23 -18.66 8.82 6.01
CA ILE A 23 -19.97 8.78 5.36
C ILE A 23 -21.04 9.31 6.30
N LYS A 24 -20.94 8.95 7.56
CA LYS A 24 -21.93 9.32 8.54
C LYS A 24 -22.13 10.84 8.67
N SER A 25 -21.09 11.61 8.51
CA SER A 25 -21.17 13.07 8.70
C SER A 25 -20.86 13.87 7.45
N GLY A 26 -20.28 13.24 6.43
CA GLY A 26 -19.80 13.97 5.26
C GLY A 26 -18.54 14.78 5.53
N SER A 27 -17.86 14.53 6.63
CA SER A 27 -16.68 15.30 6.99
C SER A 27 -15.41 14.67 6.47
N LYS A 28 -14.48 15.49 6.05
CA LYS A 28 -13.13 15.03 5.73
C LYS A 28 -12.41 14.80 7.04
N ILE A 29 -11.84 13.61 7.24
CA ILE A 29 -11.21 13.26 8.48
C ILE A 29 -9.70 13.34 8.40
N GLY A 30 -9.12 13.15 7.26
CA GLY A 30 -7.67 13.17 7.09
C GLY A 30 -7.29 12.82 5.68
N GLU A 31 -6.03 12.42 5.51
CA GLU A 31 -5.48 12.06 4.19
C GLU A 31 -4.65 10.81 4.30
N VAL A 32 -4.67 9.99 3.26
CA VAL A 32 -3.84 8.78 3.21
C VAL A 32 -2.38 9.20 3.11
N CYS A 33 -1.55 8.71 4.01
CA CYS A 33 -0.14 9.06 4.01
C CYS A 33 0.79 7.85 3.85
N ASP A 34 0.29 6.64 4.03
CA ASP A 34 1.13 5.44 3.87
C ASP A 34 0.24 4.20 3.90
N LEU A 35 0.83 3.02 3.75
CA LEU A 35 0.16 1.75 3.90
C LEU A 35 0.84 0.97 5.03
N ALA A 36 0.06 0.23 5.79
CA ALA A 36 0.57 -0.74 6.75
C ALA A 36 0.57 -2.11 6.09
N ILE A 37 1.71 -2.78 6.08
CA ILE A 37 1.89 -4.02 5.33
C ILE A 37 2.38 -5.10 6.29
N SER A 38 1.74 -6.25 6.23
CA SER A 38 2.14 -7.40 7.05
C SER A 38 3.38 -8.07 6.45
N ASP A 39 4.05 -8.88 7.23
CA ASP A 39 5.27 -9.55 6.80
C ASP A 39 5.01 -10.60 5.73
N ASP A 40 3.78 -11.02 5.52
CA ASP A 40 3.42 -11.94 4.44
C ASP A 40 2.92 -11.20 3.18
N GLY A 41 3.11 -9.88 3.12
CA GLY A 41 2.81 -9.13 1.90
C GLY A 41 1.35 -8.79 1.71
N ARG A 42 0.65 -8.45 2.78
CA ARG A 42 -0.75 -8.05 2.68
C ARG A 42 -0.87 -6.62 3.20
N VAL A 43 -1.60 -5.79 2.50
CA VAL A 43 -1.92 -4.45 2.99
C VAL A 43 -2.96 -4.62 4.10
N LYS A 44 -2.57 -4.34 5.32
CA LYS A 44 -3.47 -4.47 6.47
C LYS A 44 -4.36 -3.26 6.60
N GLY A 45 -3.86 -2.11 6.25
CA GLY A 45 -4.64 -0.90 6.39
C GLY A 45 -3.97 0.29 5.73
N LEU A 46 -4.69 1.38 5.75
CA LEU A 46 -4.20 2.67 5.27
C LEU A 46 -3.81 3.49 6.48
N LEU A 47 -2.66 4.15 6.39
CA LEU A 47 -2.26 5.10 7.41
C LEU A 47 -2.77 6.47 7.03
N ILE A 48 -3.37 7.15 7.99
CA ILE A 48 -4.08 8.39 7.78
C ILE A 48 -3.51 9.45 8.69
N LYS A 49 -3.17 10.59 8.12
CA LYS A 49 -2.78 11.74 8.91
C LYS A 49 -3.98 12.60 9.16
N LYS A 50 -4.21 12.97 10.40
CA LYS A 50 -5.27 13.90 10.72
C LYS A 50 -4.80 14.85 11.80
N GLY A 51 -5.43 16.02 11.88
CA GLY A 51 -5.08 17.05 12.84
C GLY A 51 -4.73 18.33 12.11
N VAL A 52 -4.90 19.45 12.79
CA VAL A 52 -4.66 20.77 12.20
C VAL A 52 -3.25 21.25 12.54
N ILE A 53 -2.93 21.28 13.81
CA ILE A 53 -1.64 21.78 14.26
C ILE A 53 -0.65 20.64 14.44
N PHE A 54 -1.05 19.61 15.17
CA PHE A 54 -0.22 18.44 15.39
C PHE A 54 -0.84 17.28 14.68
N LYS A 55 -0.29 16.91 13.52
CA LYS A 55 -0.81 15.80 12.75
C LYS A 55 -0.38 14.50 13.39
N LYS A 56 -1.36 13.66 13.67
CA LYS A 56 -1.12 12.33 14.20
C LYS A 56 -1.46 11.31 13.14
N THR A 57 -0.86 10.15 13.24
CA THR A 57 -1.10 9.06 12.31
C THR A 57 -2.06 8.05 12.93
N TRP A 58 -3.04 7.67 12.15
CA TRP A 58 -4.06 6.71 12.53
C TRP A 58 -4.07 5.61 11.49
N ILE A 59 -4.64 4.46 11.83
CA ILE A 59 -4.78 3.38 10.86
C ILE A 59 -6.26 3.05 10.72
N ILE A 60 -6.67 2.81 9.46
CA ILE A 60 -7.96 2.21 9.16
C ILE A 60 -7.66 0.87 8.51
N TYR A 61 -8.17 -0.22 9.07
CA TYR A 61 -7.93 -1.54 8.50
C TYR A 61 -8.70 -1.68 7.19
N VAL A 62 -8.14 -2.43 6.26
CA VAL A 62 -8.73 -2.57 4.92
C VAL A 62 -10.18 -3.03 4.98
N GLU A 63 -10.49 -3.95 5.86
CA GLU A 63 -11.87 -4.46 5.97
C GLU A 63 -12.86 -3.40 6.45
N ASN A 64 -12.40 -2.30 6.99
CA ASN A 64 -13.25 -1.21 7.44
C ASN A 64 -13.31 -0.05 6.44
N VAL A 65 -12.64 -0.16 5.32
CA VAL A 65 -12.76 0.83 4.26
C VAL A 65 -14.04 0.53 3.49
N ASN A 66 -14.94 1.48 3.43
CA ASN A 66 -16.19 1.27 2.71
C ASN A 66 -15.97 1.30 1.21
N SER A 67 -15.24 2.27 0.72
CA SER A 67 -14.96 2.43 -0.71
C SER A 67 -13.65 3.13 -0.96
N PHE A 68 -12.96 2.69 -2.01
CA PHE A 68 -11.78 3.38 -2.50
C PHE A 68 -12.21 4.15 -3.74
N GLY A 69 -12.68 5.35 -3.54
CA GLY A 69 -13.21 6.14 -4.65
C GLY A 69 -12.15 6.94 -5.38
N VAL A 70 -12.52 7.45 -6.53
CA VAL A 70 -11.61 8.27 -7.35
C VAL A 70 -11.21 9.54 -6.61
N ASP A 71 -12.16 10.13 -5.91
CA ASP A 71 -11.92 11.41 -5.24
C ASP A 71 -11.70 11.30 -3.75
N GLY A 72 -11.78 10.14 -3.20
CA GLY A 72 -11.55 9.97 -1.77
C GLY A 72 -11.81 8.56 -1.29
N VAL A 73 -11.26 8.27 -0.14
CA VAL A 73 -11.48 7.00 0.54
C VAL A 73 -12.64 7.22 1.52
N MET A 74 -13.59 6.32 1.49
CA MET A 74 -14.81 6.46 2.28
C MET A 74 -14.83 5.46 3.42
N ILE A 75 -15.06 5.93 4.63
CA ILE A 75 -15.24 5.06 5.79
C ILE A 75 -16.56 5.41 6.45
N GLU A 76 -17.17 4.47 7.14
CA GLU A 76 -18.48 4.69 7.71
C GLU A 76 -18.43 5.65 8.91
N ASP A 77 -17.56 5.41 9.85
CA ASP A 77 -17.52 6.12 11.12
C ASP A 77 -16.06 6.30 11.54
N ARG A 78 -15.71 7.51 11.97
CA ARG A 78 -14.37 7.83 12.43
C ARG A 78 -13.91 7.01 13.62
N LYS A 79 -14.84 6.38 14.33
CA LYS A 79 -14.50 5.52 15.45
C LYS A 79 -13.75 4.26 14.97
N GLN A 80 -13.81 3.96 13.69
CA GLN A 80 -13.07 2.83 13.13
C GLN A 80 -11.59 3.11 12.98
N LEU A 81 -11.18 4.38 13.05
CA LEU A 81 -9.76 4.72 13.03
C LEU A 81 -9.15 4.38 14.38
N GLU A 82 -7.97 3.80 14.35
CA GLU A 82 -7.21 3.49 15.56
C GLU A 82 -5.90 4.26 15.55
N PRO A 83 -5.45 4.75 16.70
CA PRO A 83 -4.18 5.47 16.73
C PRO A 83 -3.04 4.51 16.41
N LEU A 84 -2.08 4.97 15.63
CA LEU A 84 -0.91 4.17 15.32
C LEU A 84 0.05 4.25 16.50
N ILE A 85 0.32 3.12 17.13
CA ILE A 85 1.19 3.08 18.30
C ILE A 85 2.63 2.81 17.88
N LYS A 86 3.55 3.27 18.72
CA LYS A 86 4.96 3.16 18.40
C LYS A 86 5.46 1.72 18.31
N THR A 87 4.76 0.80 18.94
CA THR A 87 5.16 -0.60 18.90
C THR A 87 4.60 -1.33 17.67
N PHE A 88 4.11 -0.56 16.67
CA PHE A 88 3.65 -1.15 15.45
C PHE A 88 4.85 -1.74 14.73
N ASP A 89 4.95 -3.05 14.68
CA ASP A 89 6.12 -3.73 14.13
C ASP A 89 5.87 -4.35 12.77
N ASN A 90 4.89 -3.87 12.04
CA ASN A 90 4.72 -4.25 10.65
C ASN A 90 5.50 -3.31 9.76
N TYR A 91 5.61 -3.67 8.50
CA TYR A 91 6.23 -2.80 7.52
C TYR A 91 5.27 -1.70 7.10
N THR A 92 5.84 -0.63 6.60
CA THR A 92 5.06 0.42 5.95
C THR A 92 5.58 0.54 4.52
N PHE A 93 4.81 1.16 3.64
CA PHE A 93 5.28 1.26 2.27
C PHE A 93 6.36 2.33 2.11
N GLU A 94 6.16 3.49 2.69
CA GLU A 94 7.05 4.63 2.46
C GLU A 94 7.82 5.11 3.68
N THR A 95 7.25 5.08 4.86
CA THR A 95 7.88 5.63 6.06
C THR A 95 8.17 4.52 7.07
N GLY A 96 8.89 4.82 8.12
CA GLY A 96 9.16 3.86 9.19
C GLY A 96 10.06 2.71 8.74
N GLN A 97 9.48 1.55 8.51
CA GLN A 97 10.21 0.40 7.96
C GLN A 97 9.74 0.20 6.52
N PRO A 98 10.25 1.00 5.59
CA PRO A 98 9.67 1.07 4.25
C PRO A 98 10.01 -0.09 3.34
N LEU A 99 9.07 -0.44 2.49
CA LEU A 99 9.33 -1.37 1.40
C LEU A 99 9.79 -0.63 0.14
N LEU A 100 9.38 0.62 0.00
CA LEU A 100 9.76 1.44 -1.16
C LEU A 100 11.28 1.52 -1.22
N GLY A 101 11.83 1.24 -2.36
CA GLY A 101 13.27 1.31 -2.58
C GLY A 101 14.03 0.03 -2.29
N LYS A 102 13.36 -1.00 -1.76
CA LYS A 102 14.05 -2.28 -1.54
C LYS A 102 14.25 -3.02 -2.85
N ALA A 103 15.30 -3.81 -2.92
CA ALA A 103 15.53 -4.67 -4.06
C ALA A 103 14.49 -5.76 -4.11
N LEU A 104 13.96 -6.03 -5.29
CA LEU A 104 13.03 -7.12 -5.52
C LEU A 104 13.79 -8.22 -6.23
N MET A 105 13.80 -9.41 -5.66
CA MET A 105 14.61 -10.53 -6.17
C MET A 105 13.80 -11.80 -6.26
N THR A 106 14.16 -12.65 -7.18
CA THR A 106 13.55 -13.99 -7.26
C THR A 106 14.26 -14.93 -6.30
N LYS A 107 13.64 -16.06 -6.02
CA LYS A 107 14.25 -17.11 -5.21
C LYS A 107 15.52 -17.66 -5.84
N GLU A 108 15.66 -17.53 -7.16
CA GLU A 108 16.84 -18.03 -7.87
C GLU A 108 17.98 -17.01 -7.85
N GLY A 109 17.79 -15.86 -7.20
CA GLY A 109 18.85 -14.88 -7.08
C GLY A 109 18.90 -13.84 -8.18
N GLN A 110 17.85 -13.75 -8.98
CA GLN A 110 17.80 -12.73 -10.01
C GLN A 110 17.20 -11.45 -9.45
N ARG A 111 17.87 -10.35 -9.68
CA ARG A 111 17.34 -9.05 -9.26
C ARG A 111 16.37 -8.56 -10.33
N LEU A 112 15.16 -8.23 -9.89
CA LEU A 112 14.12 -7.73 -10.80
C LEU A 112 14.09 -6.22 -10.88
N GLY A 113 14.55 -5.56 -9.84
CA GLY A 113 14.56 -4.11 -9.79
C GLY A 113 14.42 -3.60 -8.38
N VAL A 114 14.04 -2.35 -8.27
CA VAL A 114 13.81 -1.66 -6.99
C VAL A 114 12.33 -1.39 -6.89
N LEU A 115 11.74 -1.70 -5.76
CA LEU A 115 10.29 -1.54 -5.57
C LEU A 115 9.87 -0.08 -5.61
N GLU A 116 8.87 0.23 -6.43
CA GLU A 116 8.33 1.57 -6.56
C GLU A 116 6.86 1.68 -6.24
N ASP A 117 6.10 0.62 -6.41
CA ASP A 117 4.68 0.63 -6.09
C ASP A 117 4.18 -0.79 -5.88
N VAL A 118 3.02 -0.93 -5.29
CA VAL A 118 2.38 -2.22 -5.09
C VAL A 118 0.96 -2.16 -5.60
N TYR A 119 0.47 -3.30 -6.12
CA TYR A 119 -0.90 -3.46 -6.55
C TYR A 119 -1.58 -4.42 -5.59
N PHE A 120 -2.67 -4.01 -5.01
CA PHE A 120 -3.36 -4.89 -4.06
C PHE A 120 -4.87 -4.88 -4.31
N LEU A 121 -5.52 -5.95 -3.84
CA LEU A 121 -6.96 -6.08 -3.94
C LEU A 121 -7.60 -5.31 -2.79
N GLU A 122 -8.52 -4.42 -3.13
CA GLU A 122 -9.06 -3.51 -2.13
C GLU A 122 -9.88 -4.18 -1.05
N GLU A 123 -10.45 -5.32 -1.34
CA GLU A 123 -11.31 -5.95 -0.36
C GLU A 123 -10.55 -6.69 0.74
N VAL A 124 -9.45 -7.29 0.41
CA VAL A 124 -8.70 -8.13 1.34
C VAL A 124 -7.27 -7.70 1.55
N GLY A 125 -6.78 -6.76 0.76
CA GLY A 125 -5.42 -6.24 0.92
C GLY A 125 -4.31 -7.11 0.36
N THR A 126 -4.63 -8.24 -0.28
CA THR A 126 -3.59 -9.11 -0.84
C THR A 126 -2.81 -8.39 -1.93
N ILE A 127 -1.50 -8.34 -1.80
CA ILE A 127 -0.65 -7.75 -2.83
C ILE A 127 -0.46 -8.79 -3.92
N ILE A 128 -0.81 -8.43 -5.13
CA ILE A 128 -0.72 -9.34 -6.26
C ILE A 128 0.27 -8.88 -7.31
N GLY A 129 0.84 -7.71 -7.15
CA GLY A 129 1.84 -7.22 -8.10
C GLY A 129 2.73 -6.18 -7.47
N TYR A 130 3.95 -6.12 -7.98
CA TYR A 130 4.94 -5.16 -7.53
C TYR A 130 5.43 -4.41 -8.75
N GLU A 131 5.41 -3.09 -8.68
CA GLU A 131 5.98 -2.29 -9.76
C GLU A 131 7.41 -1.96 -9.38
N CYS A 132 8.34 -2.24 -10.25
CA CYS A 132 9.75 -2.02 -9.98
C CYS A 132 10.46 -1.39 -11.16
N SER A 133 11.56 -0.75 -10.86
CA SER A 133 12.43 -0.19 -11.88
C SER A 133 13.84 -0.62 -11.53
N ASP A 134 14.76 -0.52 -12.47
CA ASP A 134 16.14 -0.89 -12.15
C ASP A 134 16.92 0.28 -11.54
N GLY A 135 16.30 1.42 -11.42
CA GLY A 135 16.92 2.54 -10.72
C GLY A 135 17.99 3.27 -11.51
N PHE A 136 18.11 2.97 -12.81
CA PHE A 136 19.12 3.60 -13.64
C PHE A 136 18.49 4.14 -14.88
N PHE A 137 19.36 4.58 -15.85
CA PHE A 137 18.86 5.12 -17.01
C PHE A 137 18.01 4.16 -17.78
N SER A 138 18.09 2.88 -17.69
CA SER A 138 17.26 1.93 -18.44
C SER A 138 15.78 2.16 -18.12
N ASP A 139 15.47 2.72 -16.95
CA ASP A 139 14.09 3.05 -16.64
C ASP A 139 13.50 4.04 -17.61
N ILE A 140 14.29 4.93 -18.11
CA ILE A 140 13.83 5.95 -19.04
C ILE A 140 13.51 5.32 -20.38
N ILE A 141 14.25 4.29 -20.74
CA ILE A 141 14.06 3.64 -22.05
C ILE A 141 13.05 2.51 -21.97
N GLU A 142 13.17 1.67 -21.00
CA GLU A 142 12.34 0.48 -20.88
C GLU A 142 11.10 0.65 -20.05
N GLY A 143 11.08 1.68 -19.25
CA GLY A 143 9.96 1.95 -18.35
C GLY A 143 9.95 1.03 -17.16
N LYS A 144 8.84 1.02 -16.47
CA LYS A 144 8.67 0.22 -15.26
C LYS A 144 8.09 -1.13 -15.59
N ARG A 145 8.37 -2.08 -14.72
CA ARG A 145 7.91 -3.41 -14.93
C ARG A 145 7.03 -3.81 -13.77
N VAL A 146 5.98 -4.55 -14.05
CA VAL A 146 5.08 -5.08 -13.05
C VAL A 146 5.33 -6.56 -12.90
N VAL A 147 5.68 -7.00 -11.70
CA VAL A 147 5.92 -8.39 -11.39
C VAL A 147 4.71 -8.92 -10.66
N LYS A 148 4.07 -9.93 -11.23
CA LYS A 148 2.88 -10.54 -10.65
C LYS A 148 3.26 -11.76 -9.83
N THR A 149 2.62 -11.90 -8.67
CA THR A 149 2.87 -13.03 -7.80
C THR A 149 1.54 -13.55 -7.26
N ASP A 150 1.51 -14.81 -6.89
CA ASP A 150 0.33 -15.40 -6.25
C ASP A 150 0.70 -16.04 -4.93
N LYS A 151 1.93 -15.92 -4.51
CA LYS A 151 2.40 -16.44 -3.23
C LYS A 151 2.95 -15.32 -2.38
N PRO A 152 2.87 -15.46 -1.05
CA PRO A 152 3.40 -14.44 -0.17
C PRO A 152 4.90 -14.26 -0.38
N PRO A 153 5.39 -13.02 -0.31
CA PRO A 153 6.81 -12.77 -0.42
C PRO A 153 7.51 -13.01 0.90
N ALA A 154 8.82 -13.08 0.86
CA ALA A 154 9.63 -12.98 2.07
C ALA A 154 10.18 -11.56 2.13
N ILE A 155 9.79 -10.80 3.14
CA ILE A 155 10.22 -9.43 3.27
C ILE A 155 11.34 -9.37 4.30
N GLY A 156 12.49 -8.90 3.89
CA GLY A 156 13.64 -8.81 4.76
C GLY A 156 14.21 -7.41 4.80
N LYS A 157 15.30 -7.30 5.55
CA LYS A 157 15.96 -6.03 5.73
C LYS A 157 16.51 -5.51 4.40
N ASP A 158 17.07 -6.38 3.60
CA ASP A 158 17.78 -5.95 2.40
C ASP A 158 17.04 -6.18 1.10
N ALA A 159 16.06 -7.04 1.09
CA ALA A 159 15.37 -7.40 -0.16
C ALA A 159 13.99 -7.96 0.11
N ILE A 160 13.18 -7.95 -0.92
CA ILE A 160 11.89 -8.64 -0.94
C ILE A 160 12.06 -9.79 -1.93
N ILE A 161 11.87 -11.01 -1.45
CA ILE A 161 12.03 -12.20 -2.28
C ILE A 161 10.66 -12.65 -2.74
N VAL A 162 10.49 -12.76 -4.04
CA VAL A 162 9.19 -13.10 -4.63
C VAL A 162 9.29 -14.38 -5.47
N ASP A 163 8.13 -15.03 -5.57
CA ASP A 163 7.99 -16.20 -6.42
C ASP A 163 7.16 -15.69 -7.60
N VAL A 164 7.81 -15.49 -8.72
CA VAL A 164 7.18 -14.85 -9.88
C VAL A 164 6.18 -15.81 -10.52
N LYS A 165 5.03 -15.27 -10.83
CA LYS A 165 3.96 -16.04 -11.41
C LYS A 165 4.23 -16.33 -12.88
#